data_c075438ff97ea24035a934453e6339cd
#
_entry.id   c075438ff97ea24035a934453e6339cd
#
_cell.length_a   1.000
_cell.length_b   1.000
_cell.length_c   1.000
_cell.angle_alpha   90.00
_cell.angle_beta   90.00
_cell.angle_gamma   90.00
#
_symmetry.space_group_name_H-M   'P 1'
#
loop_
_entity.id
_entity.type
_entity.pdbx_description
1 polymer ?
#
loop_
_entity_poly.entity_id
_entity_poly.type
_entity_poly.pdbx_seq_one_letter_code
_entity_poly.pdbx_strand_id
1 'polypeptide(L)'
;KHFNSTNIDEARTIHLGIDIWADEDTAIFAPLGGMVHSFAYNNNLGDYGGTIILQHQLDTISFHTLYGHLSLKSIQNLTVGQYINRGNAIGHLGNAMENGNWPPHLHFQIIEDMELKEGDYPGVCTSANREKYLANCPNPDLILTLMQYAKQVTL
;
A
#
# COMPACT_ATOMS: atom_id res chain seq x y z
N LYS A 1 9.80 -38.48 16.58
CA LYS A 1 9.78 -36.99 16.72
C LYS A 1 10.04 -36.40 15.35
N HIS A 2 9.00 -36.03 14.62
CA HIS A 2 9.15 -35.30 13.37
C HIS A 2 9.36 -33.82 13.69
N PHE A 3 10.55 -33.29 13.38
CA PHE A 3 10.77 -31.88 13.31
C PHE A 3 10.10 -31.37 12.02
N ASN A 4 9.03 -30.58 12.15
CA ASN A 4 8.52 -29.79 11.04
C ASN A 4 9.61 -28.79 10.67
N SER A 5 10.27 -29.02 9.54
CA SER A 5 11.02 -27.98 8.86
C SER A 5 10.00 -26.97 8.33
N THR A 6 9.81 -25.87 9.03
CA THR A 6 9.14 -24.69 8.47
C THR A 6 9.98 -24.26 7.28
N ASN A 7 9.44 -24.44 6.08
CA ASN A 7 10.09 -24.02 4.84
C ASN A 7 10.28 -22.49 4.91
N ILE A 8 11.52 -22.07 5.02
CA ILE A 8 11.92 -20.65 4.98
C ILE A 8 11.44 -19.99 3.67
N ASP A 9 11.26 -20.79 2.61
CA ASP A 9 10.76 -20.34 1.31
C ASP A 9 9.28 -19.93 1.30
N GLU A 10 8.48 -20.31 2.31
CA GLU A 10 7.08 -19.90 2.44
C GLU A 10 6.89 -18.59 3.21
N ALA A 11 7.95 -18.07 3.82
CA ALA A 11 7.87 -16.81 4.55
C ALA A 11 7.65 -15.64 3.57
N ARG A 12 6.66 -14.79 3.85
CA ARG A 12 6.40 -13.54 3.10
C ARG A 12 7.40 -12.48 3.56
N THR A 13 8.56 -12.44 2.95
CA THR A 13 9.69 -11.58 3.37
C THR A 13 10.01 -10.46 2.40
N ILE A 14 9.39 -10.44 1.21
CA ILE A 14 9.65 -9.44 0.18
C ILE A 14 8.53 -8.40 0.23
N HIS A 15 8.87 -7.18 0.62
CA HIS A 15 7.99 -6.03 0.67
C HIS A 15 7.82 -5.44 -0.73
N LEU A 16 6.58 -5.18 -1.15
CA LEU A 16 6.24 -4.74 -2.51
C LEU A 16 6.00 -3.23 -2.60
N GLY A 17 5.95 -2.54 -1.48
CA GLY A 17 5.74 -1.11 -1.38
C GLY A 17 6.88 -0.38 -0.70
N ILE A 18 6.61 0.85 -0.29
CA ILE A 18 7.44 1.66 0.61
C ILE A 18 6.61 1.99 1.84
N ASP A 19 7.21 1.85 3.02
CA ASP A 19 6.62 2.29 4.28
C ASP A 19 7.17 3.65 4.68
N ILE A 20 6.26 4.59 4.96
CA ILE A 20 6.59 5.95 5.38
C ILE A 20 6.02 6.17 6.78
N TRP A 21 6.91 6.29 7.76
CA TRP A 21 6.57 6.43 9.17
C TRP A 21 6.19 7.87 9.50
N ALA A 22 5.05 8.05 10.15
CA ALA A 22 4.59 9.31 10.68
C ALA A 22 3.60 9.07 11.83
N ASP A 23 3.23 10.12 12.56
CA ASP A 23 2.27 10.01 13.65
C ASP A 23 0.87 9.62 13.14
N GLU A 24 0.07 9.01 14.03
CA GLU A 24 -1.34 8.78 13.77
C GLU A 24 -2.04 10.08 13.40
N ASP A 25 -3.11 9.99 12.61
CA ASP A 25 -3.87 11.12 12.09
C ASP A 25 -3.10 12.07 11.14
N THR A 26 -1.86 11.72 10.76
CA THR A 26 -1.14 12.45 9.71
C THR A 26 -1.91 12.37 8.39
N ALA A 27 -2.15 13.52 7.76
CA ALA A 27 -2.83 13.59 6.48
C ALA A 27 -1.97 13.02 5.35
N ILE A 28 -2.59 12.22 4.50
CA ILE A 28 -1.99 11.62 3.30
C ILE A 28 -2.56 12.30 2.07
N PHE A 29 -1.69 12.77 1.19
CA PHE A 29 -2.05 13.51 -0.02
C PHE A 29 -1.76 12.68 -1.26
N ALA A 30 -2.61 12.83 -2.30
CA ALA A 30 -2.42 12.15 -3.57
C ALA A 30 -1.16 12.67 -4.30
N PRO A 31 -0.15 11.84 -4.57
CA PRO A 31 1.03 12.26 -5.34
C PRO A 31 0.71 12.43 -6.84
N LEU A 32 -0.33 11.78 -7.32
CA LEU A 32 -0.88 11.87 -8.68
C LEU A 32 -2.40 11.92 -8.63
N GLY A 33 -3.01 12.61 -9.59
CA GLY A 33 -4.46 12.55 -9.78
C GLY A 33 -4.92 11.18 -10.25
N GLY A 34 -6.08 10.72 -9.76
CA GLY A 34 -6.64 9.42 -10.12
C GLY A 34 -8.07 9.25 -9.66
N MET A 35 -8.71 8.19 -10.16
CA MET A 35 -10.04 7.79 -9.71
C MET A 35 -9.94 6.75 -8.59
N VAL A 36 -10.83 6.82 -7.63
CA VAL A 36 -11.00 5.77 -6.63
C VAL A 36 -11.43 4.49 -7.35
N HIS A 37 -10.52 3.52 -7.42
CA HIS A 37 -10.78 2.20 -7.98
C HIS A 37 -11.59 1.36 -7.00
N SER A 38 -11.13 1.29 -5.77
CA SER A 38 -11.73 0.51 -4.70
C SER A 38 -11.17 0.92 -3.34
N PHE A 39 -11.85 0.53 -2.29
CA PHE A 39 -11.40 0.71 -0.92
C PHE A 39 -12.01 -0.38 -0.02
N ALA A 40 -11.35 -0.68 1.09
CA ALA A 40 -11.83 -1.65 2.07
C ALA A 40 -11.27 -1.35 3.47
N TYR A 41 -11.92 -1.94 4.47
CA TYR A 41 -11.38 -2.03 5.82
C TYR A 41 -10.89 -3.45 6.08
N ASN A 42 -9.60 -3.66 5.89
CA ASN A 42 -8.93 -4.95 6.05
C ASN A 42 -8.48 -5.10 7.51
N ASN A 43 -9.42 -5.51 8.38
CA ASN A 43 -9.30 -5.43 9.83
C ASN A 43 -8.79 -6.74 10.47
N ASN A 44 -7.83 -7.41 9.86
CA ASN A 44 -7.15 -8.53 10.49
C ASN A 44 -5.83 -8.09 11.13
N LEU A 45 -5.35 -8.85 12.09
CA LEU A 45 -4.03 -8.62 12.68
C LEU A 45 -2.95 -8.73 11.60
N GLY A 46 -2.10 -7.71 11.49
CA GLY A 46 -1.04 -7.65 10.50
C GLY A 46 -1.49 -7.23 9.09
N ASP A 47 -2.77 -6.86 8.92
CA ASP A 47 -3.35 -6.42 7.66
C ASP A 47 -3.26 -4.88 7.51
N TYR A 48 -3.81 -4.33 6.43
CA TYR A 48 -3.71 -2.91 6.06
C TYR A 48 -4.60 -1.96 6.86
N GLY A 49 -5.65 -2.44 7.52
CA GLY A 49 -6.68 -1.54 8.05
C GLY A 49 -7.42 -0.81 6.94
N GLY A 50 -7.61 0.50 7.07
CA GLY A 50 -8.18 1.33 6.01
C GLY A 50 -7.27 1.33 4.78
N THR A 51 -7.82 0.91 3.64
CA THR A 51 -7.08 0.77 2.38
C THR A 51 -7.82 1.48 1.27
N ILE A 52 -7.09 2.29 0.49
CA ILE A 52 -7.63 2.99 -0.68
C ILE A 52 -6.75 2.66 -1.87
N ILE A 53 -7.36 2.38 -3.01
CA ILE A 53 -6.68 2.13 -4.28
C ILE A 53 -7.18 3.14 -5.30
N LEU A 54 -6.27 3.91 -5.88
CA LEU A 54 -6.54 4.83 -6.97
C LEU A 54 -6.09 4.22 -8.29
N GLN A 55 -6.88 4.43 -9.34
CA GLN A 55 -6.50 4.14 -10.71
C GLN A 55 -6.03 5.42 -11.40
N HIS A 56 -4.93 5.31 -12.11
CA HIS A 56 -4.29 6.38 -12.87
C HIS A 56 -4.23 6.05 -14.34
N GLN A 57 -4.25 7.07 -15.17
CA GLN A 57 -4.04 6.98 -16.60
C GLN A 57 -3.00 8.01 -17.01
N LEU A 58 -1.85 7.57 -17.47
CA LEU A 58 -0.81 8.41 -18.05
C LEU A 58 -0.64 8.03 -19.52
N ASP A 59 -1.19 8.85 -20.40
CA ASP A 59 -1.23 8.57 -21.84
C ASP A 59 -1.85 7.18 -22.13
N THR A 60 -1.07 6.22 -22.60
CA THR A 60 -1.53 4.85 -22.88
C THR A 60 -1.36 3.89 -21.71
N ILE A 61 -0.73 4.33 -20.61
CA ILE A 61 -0.40 3.49 -19.46
C ILE A 61 -1.47 3.65 -18.37
N SER A 62 -2.08 2.55 -17.96
CA SER A 62 -2.96 2.48 -16.78
C SER A 62 -2.25 1.72 -15.67
N PHE A 63 -2.34 2.24 -14.45
CA PHE A 63 -1.78 1.62 -13.26
C PHE A 63 -2.54 2.08 -12.02
N HIS A 64 -2.20 1.51 -10.86
CA HIS A 64 -2.87 1.78 -9.60
C HIS A 64 -1.87 2.16 -8.53
N THR A 65 -2.33 2.93 -7.54
CA THR A 65 -1.59 3.18 -6.30
C THR A 65 -2.42 2.76 -5.11
N LEU A 66 -1.81 2.01 -4.20
CA LEU A 66 -2.41 1.54 -2.96
C LEU A 66 -1.88 2.35 -1.79
N TYR A 67 -2.78 2.74 -0.91
CA TYR A 67 -2.54 3.46 0.34
C TYR A 67 -3.11 2.61 1.48
N GLY A 68 -2.23 1.98 2.25
CA GLY A 68 -2.59 1.15 3.39
C GLY A 68 -2.34 1.82 4.74
N HIS A 69 -2.87 1.23 5.79
CA HIS A 69 -2.81 1.64 7.19
C HIS A 69 -3.48 2.99 7.48
N LEU A 70 -4.49 3.32 6.68
CA LEU A 70 -5.32 4.50 6.89
C LEU A 70 -6.36 4.27 8.00
N SER A 71 -6.88 5.36 8.54
CA SER A 71 -7.97 5.32 9.51
C SER A 71 -9.26 4.81 8.88
N LEU A 72 -10.12 4.20 9.67
CA LEU A 72 -11.46 3.79 9.23
C LEU A 72 -12.26 4.98 8.68
N LYS A 73 -12.13 6.14 9.30
CA LYS A 73 -12.79 7.38 8.86
C LYS A 73 -12.40 7.79 7.44
N SER A 74 -11.17 7.48 7.01
CA SER A 74 -10.68 7.83 5.68
C SER A 74 -11.46 7.17 4.55
N ILE A 75 -12.08 6.01 4.80
CA ILE A 75 -12.81 5.26 3.77
C ILE A 75 -14.34 5.45 3.85
N GLN A 76 -14.86 6.06 4.93
CA GLN A 76 -16.31 6.13 5.18
C GLN A 76 -17.08 6.98 4.17
N ASN A 77 -16.46 7.99 3.59
CA ASN A 77 -17.11 8.95 2.69
C ASN A 77 -16.58 8.88 1.25
N LEU A 78 -15.89 7.80 0.89
CA LEU A 78 -15.40 7.59 -0.47
C LEU A 78 -16.49 7.01 -1.36
N THR A 79 -16.40 7.33 -2.64
CA THR A 79 -17.22 6.73 -3.69
C THR A 79 -16.30 6.18 -4.78
N VAL A 80 -16.50 4.93 -5.18
CA VAL A 80 -15.82 4.34 -6.35
C VAL A 80 -16.12 5.18 -7.58
N GLY A 81 -15.09 5.49 -8.37
CA GLY A 81 -15.17 6.40 -9.52
C GLY A 81 -15.00 7.87 -9.20
N GLN A 82 -14.96 8.27 -7.92
CA GLN A 82 -14.63 9.63 -7.52
C GLN A 82 -13.21 9.98 -7.96
N TYR A 83 -13.03 11.16 -8.58
CA TYR A 83 -11.71 11.65 -8.95
C TYR A 83 -11.07 12.42 -7.81
N ILE A 84 -9.81 12.11 -7.52
CA ILE A 84 -8.98 12.80 -6.54
C ILE A 84 -7.86 13.51 -7.29
N ASN A 85 -7.77 14.84 -7.12
CA ASN A 85 -6.72 15.62 -7.76
C ASN A 85 -5.38 15.43 -7.02
N ARG A 86 -4.28 15.54 -7.76
CA ARG A 86 -2.94 15.64 -7.18
C ARG A 86 -2.90 16.71 -6.09
N GLY A 87 -2.33 16.38 -4.93
CA GLY A 87 -2.20 17.28 -3.79
C GLY A 87 -3.44 17.36 -2.87
N ASN A 88 -4.56 16.73 -3.24
CA ASN A 88 -5.71 16.62 -2.34
C ASN A 88 -5.47 15.53 -1.30
N ALA A 89 -6.02 15.73 -0.10
CA ALA A 89 -5.99 14.72 0.94
C ALA A 89 -6.80 13.49 0.52
N ILE A 90 -6.21 12.31 0.67
CA ILE A 90 -6.85 11.01 0.43
C ILE A 90 -7.44 10.49 1.73
N GLY A 91 -6.76 10.68 2.84
CA GLY A 91 -7.12 10.19 4.15
C GLY A 91 -6.07 10.54 5.19
N HIS A 92 -6.12 9.86 6.32
CA HIS A 92 -5.21 10.06 7.46
C HIS A 92 -4.69 8.71 7.94
N LEU A 93 -3.50 8.67 8.51
CA LEU A 93 -2.94 7.46 9.10
C LEU A 93 -3.79 6.98 10.27
N GLY A 94 -4.07 5.69 10.31
CA GLY A 94 -4.80 5.04 11.39
C GLY A 94 -3.93 4.78 12.60
N ASN A 95 -4.57 4.69 13.77
CA ASN A 95 -3.90 4.18 14.97
C ASN A 95 -3.81 2.64 14.95
N ALA A 96 -3.09 2.07 15.91
CA ALA A 96 -2.85 0.63 15.95
C ALA A 96 -4.14 -0.21 16.04
N MET A 97 -5.24 0.32 16.58
CA MET A 97 -6.51 -0.42 16.71
C MET A 97 -7.24 -0.59 15.37
N GLU A 98 -6.93 0.24 14.38
CA GLU A 98 -7.63 0.26 13.09
C GLU A 98 -6.72 0.01 11.87
N ASN A 99 -5.40 -0.10 12.07
CA ASN A 99 -4.43 -0.23 11.00
C ASN A 99 -3.73 -1.61 10.93
N GLY A 100 -4.29 -2.63 11.55
CA GLY A 100 -3.70 -3.97 11.60
C GLY A 100 -2.75 -4.18 12.79
N ASN A 101 -2.79 -3.32 13.80
CA ASN A 101 -1.94 -3.32 15.00
C ASN A 101 -0.47 -2.98 14.72
N TRP A 102 -0.24 -2.14 13.71
CA TRP A 102 1.09 -1.62 13.39
C TRP A 102 1.35 -0.26 14.07
N PRO A 103 2.62 0.10 14.32
CA PRO A 103 2.97 1.50 14.53
C PRO A 103 2.51 2.33 13.33
N PRO A 104 2.01 3.58 13.53
CA PRO A 104 1.46 4.37 12.44
C PRO A 104 2.47 4.60 11.31
N HIS A 105 2.07 4.25 10.09
CA HIS A 105 2.85 4.45 8.87
C HIS A 105 1.94 4.34 7.65
N LEU A 106 2.38 4.89 6.52
CA LEU A 106 1.76 4.67 5.23
C LEU A 106 2.48 3.51 4.53
N HIS A 107 1.74 2.49 4.09
CA HIS A 107 2.20 1.58 3.06
C HIS A 107 1.76 2.13 1.71
N PHE A 108 2.72 2.51 0.86
CA PHE A 108 2.47 2.99 -0.50
C PHE A 108 3.02 2.00 -1.53
N GLN A 109 2.20 1.63 -2.51
CA GLN A 109 2.56 0.63 -3.51
C GLN A 109 2.01 1.00 -4.87
N ILE A 110 2.79 0.73 -5.94
CA ILE A 110 2.33 0.80 -7.33
C ILE A 110 1.96 -0.62 -7.79
N ILE A 111 0.85 -0.74 -8.51
CA ILE A 111 0.34 -2.00 -9.05
C ILE A 111 -0.07 -1.77 -10.50
N GLU A 112 0.46 -2.55 -11.43
CA GLU A 112 0.07 -2.43 -12.84
C GLU A 112 -1.30 -3.05 -13.07
N ASP A 113 -1.50 -4.30 -12.69
CA ASP A 113 -2.75 -5.05 -12.85
C ASP A 113 -3.29 -5.48 -11.49
N MET A 114 -4.49 -5.04 -11.15
CA MET A 114 -5.19 -5.43 -9.92
C MET A 114 -5.64 -6.90 -9.91
N GLU A 115 -5.51 -7.62 -11.01
CA GLU A 115 -5.92 -9.03 -11.12
C GLU A 115 -7.36 -9.25 -10.66
N LEU A 116 -8.26 -8.31 -10.95
CA LEU A 116 -9.67 -8.27 -10.50
C LEU A 116 -9.86 -8.13 -8.98
N LYS A 117 -8.82 -7.82 -8.23
CA LYS A 117 -8.92 -7.55 -6.79
C LYS A 117 -9.46 -6.15 -6.53
N GLU A 118 -10.17 -6.00 -5.43
CA GLU A 118 -10.78 -4.74 -5.00
C GLU A 118 -10.50 -4.51 -3.51
N GLY A 119 -10.07 -3.29 -3.16
CA GLY A 119 -9.83 -2.86 -1.78
C GLY A 119 -8.68 -3.56 -1.05
N ASP A 120 -8.00 -4.47 -1.72
CA ASP A 120 -6.85 -5.21 -1.20
C ASP A 120 -5.93 -5.68 -2.33
N TYR A 121 -4.64 -5.79 -2.03
CA TYR A 121 -3.63 -6.39 -2.89
C TYR A 121 -2.42 -6.81 -2.03
N PRO A 122 -1.73 -7.93 -2.30
CA PRO A 122 -0.57 -8.34 -1.52
C PRO A 122 0.50 -7.25 -1.40
N GLY A 123 0.85 -6.87 -0.17
CA GLY A 123 1.92 -5.92 0.14
C GLY A 123 3.28 -6.59 0.35
N VAL A 124 3.25 -7.91 0.51
CA VAL A 124 4.42 -8.76 0.69
C VAL A 124 4.24 -10.06 -0.09
N CYS A 125 5.34 -10.63 -0.55
CA CYS A 125 5.31 -11.92 -1.23
C CYS A 125 6.39 -12.88 -0.72
N THR A 126 6.28 -14.14 -1.11
CA THR A 126 7.30 -15.15 -0.87
C THR A 126 8.40 -15.08 -1.92
N SER A 127 9.57 -15.66 -1.61
CA SER A 127 10.68 -15.78 -2.58
C SER A 127 10.26 -16.53 -3.85
N ALA A 128 9.40 -17.54 -3.72
CA ALA A 128 8.90 -18.32 -4.85
C ALA A 128 8.07 -17.48 -5.83
N ASN A 129 7.37 -16.46 -5.35
CA ASN A 129 6.50 -15.60 -6.16
C ASN A 129 7.14 -14.24 -6.50
N ARG A 130 8.41 -14.06 -6.16
CA ARG A 130 9.12 -12.78 -6.28
C ARG A 130 9.05 -12.18 -7.68
N GLU A 131 9.38 -12.95 -8.69
CA GLU A 131 9.44 -12.45 -10.08
C GLU A 131 8.08 -11.98 -10.56
N LYS A 132 7.02 -12.74 -10.28
CA LYS A 132 5.65 -12.39 -10.62
C LYS A 132 5.24 -11.05 -9.99
N TYR A 133 5.42 -10.91 -8.69
CA TYR A 133 4.94 -9.73 -7.97
C TYR A 133 5.81 -8.50 -8.23
N LEU A 134 7.13 -8.62 -8.37
CA LEU A 134 7.97 -7.47 -8.71
C LEU A 134 7.74 -6.99 -10.15
N ALA A 135 7.35 -7.87 -11.08
CA ALA A 135 6.95 -7.46 -12.42
C ALA A 135 5.66 -6.62 -12.39
N ASN A 136 4.70 -6.97 -11.52
CA ASN A 136 3.41 -6.27 -11.40
C ASN A 136 3.43 -5.07 -10.42
N CYS A 137 4.44 -4.99 -9.57
CA CYS A 137 4.58 -3.93 -8.57
C CYS A 137 5.92 -3.20 -8.77
N PRO A 138 5.96 -2.19 -9.68
CA PRO A 138 7.15 -1.39 -9.91
C PRO A 138 7.59 -0.64 -8.64
N ASN A 139 8.85 -0.19 -8.63
CA ASN A 139 9.39 0.57 -7.50
C ASN A 139 8.56 1.84 -7.23
N PRO A 140 7.94 1.97 -6.05
CA PRO A 140 7.13 3.15 -5.71
C PRO A 140 7.89 4.47 -5.74
N ASP A 141 9.21 4.44 -5.63
CA ASP A 141 10.05 5.64 -5.68
C ASP A 141 10.07 6.31 -7.05
N LEU A 142 9.63 5.63 -8.10
CA LEU A 142 9.38 6.23 -9.41
C LEU A 142 8.40 7.42 -9.33
N ILE A 143 7.44 7.35 -8.41
CA ILE A 143 6.45 8.43 -8.17
C ILE A 143 6.91 9.33 -7.03
N LEU A 144 7.35 8.75 -5.91
CA LEU A 144 7.61 9.49 -4.68
C LEU A 144 8.92 10.26 -4.71
N THR A 145 9.96 9.75 -5.40
CA THR A 145 11.31 10.33 -5.49
C THR A 145 11.93 10.66 -4.12
N LEU A 146 11.58 9.87 -3.10
CA LEU A 146 12.00 10.09 -1.70
C LEU A 146 13.41 9.56 -1.43
N MET A 147 13.84 8.52 -2.15
CA MET A 147 15.10 7.83 -1.86
C MET A 147 16.33 8.72 -2.06
N GLN A 148 16.25 9.76 -2.87
CA GLN A 148 17.30 10.77 -3.00
C GLN A 148 17.58 11.54 -1.70
N TYR A 149 16.60 11.58 -0.78
CA TYR A 149 16.72 12.22 0.53
C TYR A 149 16.99 11.23 1.66
N ALA A 150 16.93 9.92 1.39
CA ALA A 150 17.16 8.89 2.38
C ALA A 150 18.61 8.94 2.85
N LYS A 151 18.83 8.98 4.17
CA LYS A 151 20.15 8.80 4.78
C LYS A 151 20.31 7.34 5.14
N GLN A 152 21.39 6.73 4.66
CA GLN A 152 21.74 5.38 5.10
C GLN A 152 22.16 5.44 6.57
N VAL A 153 21.41 4.79 7.44
CA VAL A 153 21.78 4.60 8.82
C VAL A 153 22.67 3.35 8.89
N THR A 154 23.95 3.56 9.14
CA THR A 154 24.87 2.44 9.45
C THR A 154 24.60 2.04 10.90
N LEU A 155 24.08 0.84 11.11
CA LEU A 155 23.91 0.22 12.43
C LEU A 155 25.25 -0.31 12.94
#